data_c67d018178eb67c83ec00a710803ab25
#
_entry.id   c67d018178eb67c83ec00a710803ab25
#
_cell.length_a   1.000
_cell.length_b   1.000
_cell.length_c   1.000
_cell.angle_alpha   90.00
_cell.angle_beta   90.00
_cell.angle_gamma   90.00
#
_symmetry.space_group_name_H-M   'P 1'
#
loop_
_entity.id
_entity.type
_entity.pdbx_description
1 polymer ?
#
loop_
_entity_poly.entity_id
_entity_poly.type
_entity_poly.pdbx_seq_one_letter_code
_entity_poly.pdbx_strand_id
1 'polypeptide(L)'
;MATNSKRIAAFDIGTVTCRLLLAEVQDGVLHELERRCVITNLGVGVDKTGVLQLDAIQRVVAQIGEYIEIVNSYRTEQQPEIPIVAVATSASRDAKNSDALVGKLHDLGVELSVIEGEREAALSFRGASRGYEGENLLVADIGGGSTEVVLGVGGEAPKLAHSFNVGCRRMTERFYVSDPPAETELAQARTWVQHEFKPFFEHAKNKGIAIDRIVAVAGTATSVVSMDKKMEVYDSSLVDGVTVSNETLDCLYRQLSSMPLADRKHVVGLQPERASVIVAGLGILLEVLVAADCKSFTVSESDILQGLILGAYEQGK
;
A
#
# COMPACT_ATOMS: atom_id res chain seq x y z
N MET A 1 27.77 -26.62 -3.11
CA MET A 1 26.39 -26.64 -3.61
C MET A 1 26.15 -25.29 -4.22
N ALA A 2 25.69 -25.21 -5.48
CA ALA A 2 25.34 -23.91 -6.05
C ALA A 2 24.18 -23.34 -5.23
N THR A 3 24.35 -22.17 -4.65
CA THR A 3 23.29 -21.45 -3.96
C THR A 3 22.21 -21.12 -4.99
N ASN A 4 20.99 -21.57 -4.78
CA ASN A 4 19.87 -21.33 -5.71
C ASN A 4 19.35 -19.89 -5.47
N SER A 5 20.16 -18.93 -5.95
CA SER A 5 19.83 -17.51 -5.90
C SER A 5 19.10 -17.10 -7.18
N LYS A 6 17.99 -16.38 -7.05
CA LYS A 6 17.16 -15.92 -8.17
C LYS A 6 16.72 -14.47 -7.96
N ARG A 7 17.02 -13.60 -8.92
CA ARG A 7 16.49 -12.23 -8.95
C ARG A 7 15.10 -12.22 -9.54
N ILE A 8 14.20 -11.49 -8.90
CA ILE A 8 12.80 -11.33 -9.31
C ILE A 8 12.42 -9.87 -9.08
N ALA A 9 11.71 -9.29 -10.03
CA ALA A 9 11.13 -7.97 -9.91
C ALA A 9 9.61 -8.06 -9.71
N ALA A 10 9.07 -7.20 -8.84
CA ALA A 10 7.64 -7.02 -8.67
C ALA A 10 7.26 -5.58 -8.96
N PHE A 11 6.20 -5.40 -9.75
CA PHE A 11 5.56 -4.10 -10.00
C PHE A 11 4.18 -4.10 -9.36
N ASP A 12 3.88 -3.07 -8.59
CA ASP A 12 2.55 -2.83 -8.05
C ASP A 12 2.03 -1.48 -8.56
N ILE A 13 0.93 -1.53 -9.31
CA ILE A 13 0.27 -0.37 -9.91
C ILE A 13 -1.01 -0.08 -9.13
N GLY A 14 -0.85 0.77 -8.12
CA GLY A 14 -1.93 1.19 -7.25
C GLY A 14 -2.71 2.41 -7.74
N THR A 15 -3.70 2.81 -6.97
CA THR A 15 -4.52 4.01 -7.23
C THR A 15 -3.72 5.30 -7.19
N VAL A 16 -2.75 5.41 -6.27
CA VAL A 16 -1.92 6.62 -6.07
C VAL A 16 -0.50 6.40 -6.56
N THR A 17 0.09 5.25 -6.28
CA THR A 17 1.51 4.95 -6.52
C THR A 17 1.72 3.87 -7.56
N CYS A 18 2.85 3.96 -8.28
CA CYS A 18 3.42 2.89 -9.06
C CYS A 18 4.75 2.50 -8.39
N ARG A 19 4.94 1.22 -8.07
CA ARG A 19 6.04 0.74 -7.23
C ARG A 19 6.82 -0.38 -7.90
N LEU A 20 8.13 -0.41 -7.65
CA LEU A 20 9.06 -1.46 -8.03
C LEU A 20 9.74 -2.00 -6.77
N LEU A 21 9.85 -3.31 -6.67
CA LEU A 21 10.82 -4.00 -5.84
C LEU A 21 11.58 -5.00 -6.71
N LEU A 22 12.89 -4.89 -6.76
CA LEU A 22 13.78 -5.91 -7.30
C LEU A 22 14.52 -6.55 -6.13
N ALA A 23 14.44 -7.85 -6.01
CA ALA A 23 15.12 -8.57 -4.95
C ALA A 23 15.79 -9.85 -5.46
N GLU A 24 16.84 -10.23 -4.77
CA GLU A 24 17.47 -11.54 -4.88
C GLU A 24 16.90 -12.44 -3.77
N VAL A 25 16.36 -13.60 -4.14
CA VAL A 25 15.85 -14.58 -3.20
C VAL A 25 16.82 -15.75 -3.15
N GLN A 26 17.40 -15.98 -1.98
CA GLN A 26 18.31 -17.07 -1.70
C GLN A 26 17.75 -17.92 -0.57
N ASP A 27 17.47 -19.19 -0.83
CA ASP A 27 16.95 -20.16 0.15
C ASP A 27 15.66 -19.67 0.87
N GLY A 28 14.82 -18.85 0.18
CA GLY A 28 13.59 -18.25 0.71
C GLY A 28 13.81 -16.95 1.49
N VAL A 29 15.05 -16.51 1.65
CA VAL A 29 15.38 -15.20 2.22
C VAL A 29 15.45 -14.16 1.10
N LEU A 30 14.71 -13.06 1.27
CA LEU A 30 14.64 -11.97 0.31
C LEU A 30 15.68 -10.90 0.67
N HIS A 31 16.55 -10.57 -0.28
CA HIS A 31 17.52 -9.49 -0.20
C HIS A 31 17.11 -8.41 -1.23
N GLU A 32 16.70 -7.27 -0.74
CA GLU A 32 16.32 -6.14 -1.57
C GLU A 32 17.53 -5.57 -2.31
N LEU A 33 17.41 -5.39 -3.62
CA LEU A 33 18.45 -4.81 -4.49
C LEU A 33 18.07 -3.40 -4.93
N GLU A 34 16.78 -3.18 -5.22
CA GLU A 34 16.27 -1.89 -5.70
C GLU A 34 14.81 -1.72 -5.31
N ARG A 35 14.46 -0.54 -4.80
CA ARG A 35 13.08 -0.15 -4.49
C ARG A 35 12.78 1.23 -5.08
N ARG A 36 11.63 1.36 -5.73
CA ARG A 36 11.10 2.64 -6.22
C ARG A 36 9.62 2.78 -5.87
N CYS A 37 9.24 4.01 -5.55
CA CYS A 37 7.85 4.38 -5.34
C CYS A 37 7.61 5.76 -5.96
N VAL A 38 6.79 5.82 -7.00
CA VAL A 38 6.45 7.06 -7.70
C VAL A 38 4.95 7.29 -7.64
N ILE A 39 4.54 8.51 -7.33
CA ILE A 39 3.13 8.90 -7.29
C ILE A 39 2.66 9.21 -8.71
N THR A 40 1.93 8.28 -9.32
CA THR A 40 1.39 8.39 -10.69
C THR A 40 -0.06 8.85 -10.71
N ASN A 41 -0.78 8.74 -9.58
CA ASN A 41 -2.18 9.14 -9.43
C ASN A 41 -3.09 8.53 -10.51
N LEU A 42 -2.95 7.23 -10.76
CA LEU A 42 -3.74 6.48 -11.75
C LEU A 42 -5.25 6.59 -11.49
N GLY A 43 -5.64 6.56 -10.21
CA GLY A 43 -7.04 6.48 -9.80
C GLY A 43 -7.77 7.82 -9.67
N VAL A 44 -7.18 8.94 -10.08
CA VAL A 44 -7.87 10.24 -10.02
C VAL A 44 -9.18 10.20 -10.80
N GLY A 45 -10.28 10.50 -10.12
CA GLY A 45 -11.63 10.57 -10.69
C GLY A 45 -12.27 9.21 -11.00
N VAL A 46 -11.60 8.08 -10.75
CA VAL A 46 -12.14 6.74 -11.03
C VAL A 46 -13.38 6.45 -10.18
N ASP A 47 -13.38 6.82 -8.91
CA ASP A 47 -14.53 6.60 -8.03
C ASP A 47 -15.83 7.26 -8.57
N LYS A 48 -15.71 8.40 -9.24
CA LYS A 48 -16.84 9.13 -9.80
C LYS A 48 -17.20 8.67 -11.22
N THR A 49 -16.21 8.35 -12.04
CA THR A 49 -16.40 8.13 -13.49
C THR A 49 -16.39 6.66 -13.89
N GLY A 50 -15.76 5.81 -13.08
CA GLY A 50 -15.47 4.41 -13.44
C GLY A 50 -14.49 4.27 -14.60
N VAL A 51 -13.63 5.28 -14.88
CA VAL A 51 -12.73 5.31 -16.03
C VAL A 51 -11.36 5.83 -15.63
N LEU A 52 -10.30 5.11 -16.04
CA LEU A 52 -8.91 5.58 -15.98
C LEU A 52 -8.70 6.69 -17.01
N GLN A 53 -8.15 7.81 -16.59
CA GLN A 53 -7.83 8.93 -17.49
C GLN A 53 -6.64 8.59 -18.39
N LEU A 54 -6.66 9.00 -19.66
CA LEU A 54 -5.62 8.66 -20.63
C LEU A 54 -4.23 9.18 -20.23
N ASP A 55 -4.18 10.39 -19.68
CA ASP A 55 -2.93 10.97 -19.17
C ASP A 55 -2.38 10.22 -17.95
N ALA A 56 -3.25 9.70 -17.09
CA ALA A 56 -2.86 8.86 -15.96
C ALA A 56 -2.30 7.50 -16.43
N ILE A 57 -2.94 6.88 -17.41
CA ILE A 57 -2.41 5.67 -18.06
C ILE A 57 -1.02 5.96 -18.66
N GLN A 58 -0.85 7.08 -19.37
CA GLN A 58 0.44 7.46 -19.98
C GLN A 58 1.54 7.64 -18.92
N ARG A 59 1.23 8.26 -17.77
CA ARG A 59 2.19 8.40 -16.66
C ARG A 59 2.65 7.03 -16.14
N VAL A 60 1.71 6.09 -15.95
CA VAL A 60 2.04 4.73 -15.51
C VAL A 60 2.89 4.00 -16.53
N VAL A 61 2.52 4.06 -17.82
CA VAL A 61 3.26 3.40 -18.92
C VAL A 61 4.69 3.92 -19.00
N ALA A 62 4.88 5.25 -18.90
CA ALA A 62 6.22 5.86 -18.89
C ALA A 62 7.03 5.36 -17.68
N GLN A 63 6.40 5.33 -16.49
CA GLN A 63 7.09 4.89 -15.27
C GLN A 63 7.47 3.41 -15.30
N ILE A 64 6.61 2.55 -15.87
CA ILE A 64 6.94 1.13 -16.06
C ILE A 64 8.10 0.98 -17.06
N GLY A 65 8.15 1.79 -18.11
CA GLY A 65 9.30 1.82 -19.01
C GLY A 65 10.61 2.09 -18.27
N GLU A 66 10.66 3.09 -17.40
CA GLU A 66 11.82 3.37 -16.54
C GLU A 66 12.16 2.19 -15.61
N TYR A 67 11.15 1.53 -15.04
CA TYR A 67 11.36 0.37 -14.17
C TYR A 67 11.95 -0.83 -14.92
N ILE A 68 11.52 -1.06 -16.17
CA ILE A 68 12.12 -2.10 -17.03
C ILE A 68 13.60 -1.82 -17.26
N GLU A 69 14.00 -0.57 -17.54
CA GLU A 69 15.40 -0.20 -17.70
C GLU A 69 16.21 -0.45 -16.42
N ILE A 70 15.66 -0.11 -15.25
CA ILE A 70 16.28 -0.42 -13.96
C ILE A 70 16.47 -1.93 -13.81
N VAL A 71 15.41 -2.73 -14.01
CA VAL A 71 15.49 -4.20 -13.89
C VAL A 71 16.53 -4.79 -14.86
N ASN A 72 16.57 -4.29 -16.10
CA ASN A 72 17.53 -4.72 -17.12
C ASN A 72 18.97 -4.45 -16.70
N SER A 73 19.25 -3.36 -15.98
CA SER A 73 20.60 -3.03 -15.51
C SER A 73 21.15 -4.02 -14.46
N TYR A 74 20.27 -4.83 -13.85
CA TYR A 74 20.64 -5.85 -12.88
C TYR A 74 20.80 -7.26 -13.49
N ARG A 75 20.70 -7.42 -14.82
CA ARG A 75 20.93 -8.71 -15.49
C ARG A 75 22.39 -9.12 -15.36
N THR A 76 22.62 -10.43 -15.30
CA THR A 76 23.95 -11.03 -15.24
C THR A 76 24.10 -12.12 -16.29
N GLU A 77 25.33 -12.59 -16.54
CA GLU A 77 25.54 -13.74 -17.41
C GLU A 77 24.86 -15.01 -16.91
N GLN A 78 24.76 -15.18 -15.57
CA GLN A 78 24.08 -16.31 -14.93
C GLN A 78 22.57 -16.18 -14.95
N GLN A 79 22.04 -14.94 -14.99
CA GLN A 79 20.62 -14.64 -15.10
C GLN A 79 20.39 -13.51 -16.12
N PRO A 80 20.36 -13.85 -17.43
CA PRO A 80 20.20 -12.87 -18.50
C PRO A 80 18.78 -12.30 -18.57
N GLU A 81 17.81 -12.97 -17.96
CA GLU A 81 16.43 -12.52 -17.85
C GLU A 81 15.97 -12.55 -16.38
N ILE A 82 15.42 -11.42 -15.93
CA ILE A 82 14.84 -11.29 -14.59
C ILE A 82 13.32 -11.35 -14.74
N PRO A 83 12.65 -12.34 -14.13
CA PRO A 83 11.19 -12.43 -14.16
C PRO A 83 10.57 -11.19 -13.52
N ILE A 84 9.52 -10.66 -14.17
CA ILE A 84 8.72 -9.55 -13.66
C ILE A 84 7.33 -10.08 -13.32
N VAL A 85 6.86 -9.79 -12.10
CA VAL A 85 5.49 -10.03 -11.66
C VAL A 85 4.82 -8.68 -11.49
N ALA A 86 3.85 -8.37 -12.33
CA ALA A 86 3.16 -7.09 -12.31
C ALA A 86 1.68 -7.25 -11.93
N VAL A 87 1.24 -6.46 -10.96
CA VAL A 87 -0.16 -6.41 -10.56
C VAL A 87 -0.71 -4.99 -10.60
N ALA A 88 -2.00 -4.88 -10.89
CA ALA A 88 -2.77 -3.66 -10.68
C ALA A 88 -3.93 -3.95 -9.73
N THR A 89 -4.27 -2.94 -8.93
CA THR A 89 -5.18 -3.10 -7.80
C THR A 89 -6.44 -2.24 -7.95
N SER A 90 -6.96 -1.65 -6.89
CA SER A 90 -8.29 -1.04 -6.79
C SER A 90 -8.67 -0.13 -7.97
N ALA A 91 -7.85 0.84 -8.38
CA ALA A 91 -8.23 1.75 -9.47
C ALA A 91 -8.45 1.03 -10.81
N SER A 92 -7.60 0.04 -11.12
CA SER A 92 -7.73 -0.76 -12.35
C SER A 92 -8.89 -1.75 -12.25
N ARG A 93 -9.14 -2.30 -11.06
CA ARG A 93 -10.28 -3.20 -10.80
C ARG A 93 -11.62 -2.50 -10.96
N ASP A 94 -11.72 -1.25 -10.49
CA ASP A 94 -12.96 -0.45 -10.54
C ASP A 94 -13.21 0.18 -11.91
N ALA A 95 -12.20 0.26 -12.77
CA ALA A 95 -12.28 0.95 -14.04
C ALA A 95 -12.79 0.06 -15.18
N LYS A 96 -13.74 0.58 -15.96
CA LYS A 96 -14.33 -0.10 -17.14
C LYS A 96 -13.35 -0.21 -18.32
N ASN A 97 -12.27 0.56 -18.31
CA ASN A 97 -11.27 0.63 -19.39
C ASN A 97 -9.88 0.17 -18.94
N SER A 98 -9.78 -0.68 -17.92
CA SER A 98 -8.51 -1.23 -17.45
C SER A 98 -7.73 -1.97 -18.55
N ASP A 99 -8.44 -2.57 -19.53
CA ASP A 99 -7.83 -3.23 -20.69
C ASP A 99 -6.91 -2.30 -21.50
N ALA A 100 -7.17 -0.98 -21.48
CA ALA A 100 -6.31 -0.01 -22.15
C ALA A 100 -4.94 0.11 -21.47
N LEU A 101 -4.88 -0.03 -20.12
CA LEU A 101 -3.62 -0.09 -19.40
C LEU A 101 -2.92 -1.43 -19.63
N VAL A 102 -3.66 -2.54 -19.52
CA VAL A 102 -3.14 -3.90 -19.72
C VAL A 102 -2.50 -4.02 -21.10
N GLY A 103 -3.19 -3.59 -22.17
CA GLY A 103 -2.68 -3.66 -23.54
C GLY A 103 -1.39 -2.83 -23.73
N LYS A 104 -1.34 -1.62 -23.17
CA LYS A 104 -0.13 -0.77 -23.26
C LYS A 104 1.08 -1.35 -22.51
N LEU A 105 0.87 -2.04 -21.38
CA LEU A 105 1.96 -2.70 -20.65
C LEU A 105 2.38 -3.98 -21.33
N HIS A 106 1.45 -4.72 -21.95
CA HIS A 106 1.77 -5.86 -22.81
C HIS A 106 2.68 -5.45 -24.00
N ASP A 107 2.42 -4.28 -24.61
CA ASP A 107 3.28 -3.73 -25.68
C ASP A 107 4.71 -3.44 -25.19
N LEU A 108 4.92 -3.23 -23.88
CA LEU A 108 6.23 -3.10 -23.24
C LEU A 108 6.83 -4.45 -22.79
N GLY A 109 6.15 -5.58 -23.05
CA GLY A 109 6.56 -6.91 -22.60
C GLY A 109 6.26 -7.21 -21.12
N VAL A 110 5.34 -6.49 -20.51
CA VAL A 110 4.92 -6.70 -19.11
C VAL A 110 3.50 -7.29 -19.07
N GLU A 111 3.40 -8.51 -18.58
CA GLU A 111 2.11 -9.16 -18.34
C GLU A 111 1.51 -8.64 -17.03
N LEU A 112 0.51 -7.74 -17.15
CA LEU A 112 -0.18 -7.14 -16.02
C LEU A 112 -1.39 -7.97 -15.60
N SER A 113 -1.45 -8.35 -14.32
CA SER A 113 -2.62 -8.99 -13.72
C SER A 113 -3.40 -7.96 -12.89
N VAL A 114 -4.67 -7.70 -13.23
CA VAL A 114 -5.58 -6.96 -12.34
C VAL A 114 -6.09 -7.95 -11.31
N ILE A 115 -5.74 -7.75 -10.03
CA ILE A 115 -6.03 -8.72 -8.97
C ILE A 115 -7.23 -8.31 -8.12
N GLU A 116 -7.96 -9.32 -7.61
CA GLU A 116 -9.04 -9.13 -6.66
C GLU A 116 -8.53 -8.70 -5.29
N GLY A 117 -9.38 -8.01 -4.51
CA GLY A 117 -9.01 -7.44 -3.23
C GLY A 117 -8.56 -8.48 -2.19
N GLU A 118 -9.18 -9.66 -2.17
CA GLU A 118 -8.77 -10.77 -1.30
C GLU A 118 -7.37 -11.30 -1.65
N ARG A 119 -7.02 -11.30 -2.95
CA ARG A 119 -5.67 -11.67 -3.40
C ARG A 119 -4.66 -10.62 -2.99
N GLU A 120 -4.99 -9.34 -3.15
CA GLU A 120 -4.20 -8.19 -2.70
C GLU A 120 -3.93 -8.29 -1.18
N ALA A 121 -4.99 -8.51 -0.39
CA ALA A 121 -4.93 -8.69 1.06
C ALA A 121 -4.00 -9.84 1.48
N ALA A 122 -4.14 -11.00 0.84
CA ALA A 122 -3.30 -12.17 1.14
C ALA A 122 -1.82 -11.94 0.81
N LEU A 123 -1.52 -11.22 -0.27
CA LEU A 123 -0.15 -10.87 -0.66
C LEU A 123 0.46 -9.83 0.31
N SER A 124 -0.29 -8.78 0.69
CA SER A 124 0.14 -7.80 1.68
C SER A 124 0.41 -8.45 3.03
N PHE A 125 -0.49 -9.34 3.49
CA PHE A 125 -0.27 -10.10 4.73
C PHE A 125 0.98 -10.96 4.66
N ARG A 126 1.20 -11.67 3.56
CA ARG A 126 2.38 -12.51 3.35
C ARG A 126 3.69 -11.73 3.43
N GLY A 127 3.71 -10.51 2.87
CA GLY A 127 4.87 -9.63 2.97
C GLY A 127 5.07 -9.08 4.38
N ALA A 128 4.02 -8.48 4.94
CA ALA A 128 4.06 -7.74 6.19
C ALA A 128 4.20 -8.60 7.44
N SER A 129 3.75 -9.86 7.41
CA SER A 129 3.79 -10.76 8.57
C SER A 129 5.16 -11.40 8.83
N ARG A 130 6.12 -11.21 7.94
CA ARG A 130 7.50 -11.71 8.12
C ARG A 130 8.19 -10.98 9.27
N GLY A 131 8.87 -11.75 10.12
CA GLY A 131 9.51 -11.23 11.34
C GLY A 131 8.58 -11.15 12.54
N TYR A 132 7.31 -11.58 12.39
CA TYR A 132 6.32 -11.66 13.46
C TYR A 132 5.74 -13.08 13.60
N GLU A 133 6.54 -14.10 13.32
CA GLU A 133 6.12 -15.51 13.35
C GLU A 133 5.50 -15.89 14.70
N GLY A 134 4.30 -16.44 14.66
CA GLY A 134 3.55 -16.88 15.86
C GLY A 134 2.76 -15.78 16.58
N GLU A 135 2.91 -14.48 16.21
CA GLU A 135 2.07 -13.40 16.77
C GLU A 135 0.70 -13.34 16.05
N ASN A 136 -0.37 -13.01 16.79
CA ASN A 136 -1.67 -12.69 16.18
C ASN A 136 -1.64 -11.26 15.63
N LEU A 137 -1.66 -11.13 14.33
CA LEU A 137 -1.50 -9.86 13.63
C LEU A 137 -2.82 -9.37 13.06
N LEU A 138 -2.99 -8.05 13.08
CA LEU A 138 -3.82 -7.32 12.13
C LEU A 138 -2.88 -6.59 11.18
N VAL A 139 -2.87 -6.95 9.91
CA VAL A 139 -2.19 -6.18 8.86
C VAL A 139 -3.19 -5.23 8.24
N ALA A 140 -2.85 -3.93 8.18
CA ALA A 140 -3.64 -2.89 7.55
C ALA A 140 -2.83 -2.24 6.42
N ASP A 141 -3.27 -2.43 5.19
CA ASP A 141 -2.71 -1.81 3.99
C ASP A 141 -3.63 -0.69 3.52
N ILE A 142 -3.26 0.57 3.81
CA ILE A 142 -4.09 1.72 3.47
C ILE A 142 -3.65 2.29 2.13
N GLY A 143 -4.31 1.83 1.09
CA GLY A 143 -4.09 2.27 -0.28
C GLY A 143 -4.87 3.51 -0.68
N GLY A 144 -4.78 3.85 -1.98
CA GLY A 144 -5.49 5.01 -2.53
C GLY A 144 -6.98 4.79 -2.73
N GLY A 145 -7.37 3.62 -3.22
CA GLY A 145 -8.77 3.28 -3.54
C GLY A 145 -9.41 2.28 -2.58
N SER A 146 -8.59 1.44 -1.94
CA SER A 146 -9.03 0.41 -0.99
C SER A 146 -8.17 0.41 0.27
N THR A 147 -8.62 -0.33 1.27
CA THR A 147 -7.88 -0.69 2.48
C THR A 147 -8.08 -2.17 2.73
N GLU A 148 -6.99 -2.92 2.74
CA GLU A 148 -6.97 -4.33 3.08
C GLU A 148 -6.75 -4.47 4.58
N VAL A 149 -7.66 -5.20 5.24
CA VAL A 149 -7.53 -5.56 6.66
C VAL A 149 -7.48 -7.07 6.76
N VAL A 150 -6.38 -7.58 7.32
CA VAL A 150 -6.12 -9.00 7.37
C VAL A 150 -5.76 -9.43 8.79
N LEU A 151 -6.46 -10.42 9.30
CA LEU A 151 -6.21 -11.04 10.59
C LEU A 151 -5.61 -12.43 10.38
N GLY A 152 -4.53 -12.73 11.08
CA GLY A 152 -3.86 -14.02 10.97
C GLY A 152 -2.74 -14.19 11.99
N VAL A 153 -2.04 -15.31 11.91
CA VAL A 153 -0.83 -15.56 12.67
C VAL A 153 0.36 -15.37 11.75
N GLY A 154 1.36 -14.65 12.21
CA GLY A 154 2.58 -14.44 11.44
C GLY A 154 3.22 -15.77 11.03
N GLY A 155 3.58 -15.90 9.74
CA GLY A 155 4.09 -17.14 9.16
C GLY A 155 3.03 -18.14 8.69
N GLU A 156 1.73 -17.86 8.92
CA GLU A 156 0.62 -18.72 8.51
C GLU A 156 -0.25 -18.06 7.42
N ALA A 157 -1.22 -18.80 6.90
CA ALA A 157 -2.24 -18.24 6.03
C ALA A 157 -3.21 -17.33 6.81
N PRO A 158 -3.77 -16.28 6.17
CA PRO A 158 -4.76 -15.42 6.80
C PRO A 158 -5.96 -16.20 7.38
N LYS A 159 -6.42 -15.84 8.57
CA LYS A 159 -7.65 -16.38 9.20
C LYS A 159 -8.91 -15.65 8.71
N LEU A 160 -8.79 -14.35 8.49
CA LEU A 160 -9.86 -13.48 7.99
C LEU A 160 -9.23 -12.34 7.21
N ALA A 161 -9.73 -12.06 6.02
CA ALA A 161 -9.25 -10.98 5.18
C ALA A 161 -10.42 -10.28 4.50
N HIS A 162 -10.29 -8.97 4.31
CA HIS A 162 -11.23 -8.21 3.52
C HIS A 162 -10.54 -6.99 2.89
N SER A 163 -10.93 -6.67 1.66
CA SER A 163 -10.57 -5.44 0.97
C SER A 163 -11.76 -4.50 0.95
N PHE A 164 -11.66 -3.43 1.72
CA PHE A 164 -12.70 -2.41 1.79
C PHE A 164 -12.53 -1.40 0.67
N ASN A 165 -13.61 -0.97 0.04
CA ASN A 165 -13.61 0.16 -0.91
C ASN A 165 -13.45 1.50 -0.17
N VAL A 166 -12.52 1.54 0.77
CA VAL A 166 -12.13 2.67 1.61
C VAL A 166 -10.66 2.95 1.39
N GLY A 167 -10.33 4.00 0.66
CA GLY A 167 -8.94 4.38 0.38
C GLY A 167 -8.75 5.89 0.48
N CYS A 168 -7.50 6.33 0.66
CA CYS A 168 -7.22 7.73 0.94
C CYS A 168 -7.62 8.68 -0.23
N ARG A 169 -7.48 8.27 -1.49
CA ARG A 169 -7.94 9.02 -2.66
C ARG A 169 -9.47 9.03 -2.72
N ARG A 170 -10.10 7.86 -2.61
CA ARG A 170 -11.55 7.69 -2.64
C ARG A 170 -12.24 8.54 -1.57
N MET A 171 -11.77 8.46 -0.32
CA MET A 171 -12.30 9.24 0.81
C MET A 171 -12.13 10.74 0.59
N THR A 172 -10.96 11.18 0.09
CA THR A 172 -10.71 12.59 -0.24
C THR A 172 -11.69 13.09 -1.30
N GLU A 173 -11.86 12.37 -2.41
CA GLU A 173 -12.72 12.79 -3.51
C GLU A 173 -14.23 12.76 -3.17
N ARG A 174 -14.63 11.90 -2.23
CA ARG A 174 -16.03 11.81 -1.79
C ARG A 174 -16.44 12.89 -0.78
N PHE A 175 -15.54 13.22 0.14
CA PHE A 175 -15.92 13.95 1.34
C PHE A 175 -15.26 15.31 1.49
N TYR A 176 -14.03 15.51 0.98
CA TYR A 176 -13.28 16.73 1.21
C TYR A 176 -13.47 17.72 0.04
N VAL A 177 -14.40 18.66 0.21
CA VAL A 177 -14.71 19.69 -0.79
C VAL A 177 -13.98 20.99 -0.49
N SER A 178 -13.84 21.33 0.81
CA SER A 178 -13.15 22.53 1.25
C SER A 178 -11.65 22.29 1.47
N ASP A 179 -10.85 23.35 1.47
CA ASP A 179 -9.42 23.32 1.77
C ASP A 179 -9.04 24.44 2.76
N PRO A 180 -8.67 24.11 4.00
CA PRO A 180 -8.64 22.76 4.57
C PRO A 180 -10.04 22.15 4.71
N PRO A 181 -10.13 20.80 4.82
CA PRO A 181 -11.41 20.12 5.01
C PRO A 181 -12.14 20.64 6.25
N ALA A 182 -13.45 20.90 6.11
CA ALA A 182 -14.27 21.33 7.22
C ALA A 182 -14.47 20.22 8.27
N GLU A 183 -14.70 20.58 9.52
CA GLU A 183 -14.93 19.58 10.59
C GLU A 183 -16.10 18.62 10.29
N THR A 184 -17.15 19.12 9.64
CA THR A 184 -18.28 18.31 9.19
C THR A 184 -17.92 17.30 8.11
N GLU A 185 -17.02 17.66 7.18
CA GLU A 185 -16.51 16.78 6.13
C GLU A 185 -15.63 15.69 6.75
N LEU A 186 -14.75 16.05 7.68
CA LEU A 186 -13.91 15.12 8.42
C LEU A 186 -14.77 14.12 9.22
N ALA A 187 -15.78 14.61 9.94
CA ALA A 187 -16.68 13.76 10.72
C ALA A 187 -17.49 12.79 9.85
N GLN A 188 -18.04 13.27 8.72
CA GLN A 188 -18.79 12.43 7.77
C GLN A 188 -17.91 11.34 7.18
N ALA A 189 -16.70 11.68 6.77
CA ALA A 189 -15.73 10.74 6.23
C ALA A 189 -15.37 9.64 7.23
N ARG A 190 -15.08 9.99 8.48
CA ARG A 190 -14.78 9.02 9.55
C ARG A 190 -15.99 8.14 9.88
N THR A 191 -17.20 8.71 9.96
CA THR A 191 -18.43 7.93 10.18
C THR A 191 -18.66 6.90 9.08
N TRP A 192 -18.38 7.27 7.81
CA TRP A 192 -18.44 6.32 6.70
C TRP A 192 -17.44 5.18 6.86
N VAL A 193 -16.17 5.47 7.20
CA VAL A 193 -15.16 4.43 7.44
C VAL A 193 -15.57 3.48 8.58
N GLN A 194 -16.07 4.03 9.70
CA GLN A 194 -16.58 3.24 10.83
C GLN A 194 -17.70 2.28 10.40
N HIS A 195 -18.63 2.77 9.59
CA HIS A 195 -19.73 1.97 9.06
C HIS A 195 -19.24 0.80 8.21
N GLU A 196 -18.28 1.06 7.31
CA GLU A 196 -17.70 0.04 6.44
C GLU A 196 -16.92 -1.03 7.24
N PHE A 197 -16.14 -0.63 8.25
CA PHE A 197 -15.29 -1.54 9.01
C PHE A 197 -16.07 -2.38 10.05
N LYS A 198 -17.15 -1.84 10.60
CA LYS A 198 -17.90 -2.42 11.72
C LYS A 198 -18.24 -3.91 11.53
N PRO A 199 -18.84 -4.37 10.40
CA PRO A 199 -19.24 -5.77 10.26
C PRO A 199 -18.05 -6.74 10.34
N PHE A 200 -16.91 -6.36 9.79
CA PHE A 200 -15.70 -7.18 9.81
C PHE A 200 -15.14 -7.35 11.22
N PHE A 201 -14.99 -6.25 11.95
CA PHE A 201 -14.46 -6.29 13.32
C PHE A 201 -15.41 -6.96 14.30
N GLU A 202 -16.73 -6.78 14.15
CA GLU A 202 -17.72 -7.53 14.92
C GLU A 202 -17.64 -9.04 14.64
N HIS A 203 -17.46 -9.44 13.37
CA HIS A 203 -17.27 -10.83 13.00
C HIS A 203 -15.99 -11.42 13.59
N ALA A 204 -14.87 -10.68 13.50
CA ALA A 204 -13.60 -11.09 14.11
C ALA A 204 -13.71 -11.29 15.62
N LYS A 205 -14.34 -10.34 16.31
CA LYS A 205 -14.60 -10.40 17.75
C LYS A 205 -15.47 -11.62 18.13
N ASN A 206 -16.55 -11.86 17.39
CA ASN A 206 -17.45 -12.99 17.62
C ASN A 206 -16.75 -14.35 17.39
N LYS A 207 -15.73 -14.39 16.53
CA LYS A 207 -14.87 -15.56 16.32
C LYS A 207 -13.75 -15.69 17.35
N GLY A 208 -13.60 -14.73 18.26
CA GLY A 208 -12.52 -14.74 19.26
C GLY A 208 -11.12 -14.61 18.64
N ILE A 209 -10.98 -13.93 17.47
CA ILE A 209 -9.69 -13.70 16.85
C ILE A 209 -8.94 -12.65 17.66
N ALA A 210 -7.82 -13.05 18.27
CA ALA A 210 -6.96 -12.14 19.02
C ALA A 210 -6.12 -11.26 18.08
N ILE A 211 -5.75 -10.08 18.57
CA ILE A 211 -4.83 -9.14 17.92
C ILE A 211 -3.77 -8.75 18.96
N ASP A 212 -2.54 -9.22 18.76
CA ASP A 212 -1.40 -8.85 19.61
C ASP A 212 -0.70 -7.59 19.08
N ARG A 213 -0.74 -7.40 17.75
CA ARG A 213 -0.08 -6.30 17.06
C ARG A 213 -0.85 -5.87 15.82
N ILE A 214 -0.91 -4.56 15.59
CA ILE A 214 -1.27 -4.00 14.28
C ILE A 214 0.03 -3.71 13.52
N VAL A 215 0.13 -4.24 12.30
CA VAL A 215 1.18 -3.90 11.33
C VAL A 215 0.53 -3.08 10.22
N ALA A 216 0.88 -1.80 10.13
CA ALA A 216 0.39 -0.91 9.09
C ALA A 216 1.45 -0.75 7.99
N VAL A 217 1.02 -0.87 6.74
CA VAL A 217 1.89 -0.80 5.57
C VAL A 217 1.47 0.30 4.61
N ALA A 218 2.18 0.41 3.51
CA ALA A 218 2.00 1.41 2.46
C ALA A 218 2.28 2.85 2.89
N GLY A 219 2.07 3.76 1.92
CA GLY A 219 2.57 5.12 2.04
C GLY A 219 1.89 5.99 3.09
N THR A 220 0.71 5.65 3.57
CA THR A 220 0.08 6.34 4.71
C THR A 220 0.86 6.07 5.99
N ALA A 221 1.10 4.80 6.30
CA ALA A 221 1.79 4.39 7.53
C ALA A 221 3.24 4.88 7.56
N THR A 222 3.98 4.71 6.46
CA THR A 222 5.38 5.14 6.38
C THR A 222 5.53 6.67 6.47
N SER A 223 4.57 7.44 5.92
CA SER A 223 4.55 8.90 6.04
C SER A 223 4.35 9.38 7.48
N VAL A 224 3.61 8.63 8.32
CA VAL A 224 3.46 8.99 9.74
C VAL A 224 4.82 9.04 10.43
N VAL A 225 5.64 7.99 10.28
CA VAL A 225 6.98 7.93 10.88
C VAL A 225 7.90 8.98 10.28
N SER A 226 7.87 9.16 8.96
CA SER A 226 8.69 10.15 8.25
C SER A 226 8.39 11.58 8.74
N MET A 227 7.12 11.93 8.93
CA MET A 227 6.71 13.24 9.46
C MET A 227 7.04 13.41 10.95
N ASP A 228 6.78 12.39 11.78
CA ASP A 228 7.08 12.42 13.21
C ASP A 228 8.58 12.63 13.46
N LYS A 229 9.42 11.94 12.69
CA LYS A 229 10.90 12.08 12.73
C LYS A 229 11.42 13.27 11.92
N LYS A 230 10.57 14.02 11.22
CA LYS A 230 10.94 15.16 10.36
C LYS A 230 12.06 14.81 9.36
N MET A 231 11.91 13.71 8.64
CA MET A 231 12.90 13.25 7.69
C MET A 231 12.94 14.16 6.46
N GLU A 232 14.04 14.88 6.24
CA GLU A 232 14.26 15.65 5.01
C GLU A 232 14.54 14.71 3.81
N VAL A 233 15.24 13.61 4.08
CA VAL A 233 15.47 12.50 3.13
C VAL A 233 14.88 11.25 3.74
N TYR A 234 14.02 10.59 2.97
CA TYR A 234 13.38 9.36 3.41
C TYR A 234 14.39 8.21 3.55
N ASP A 235 14.37 7.54 4.70
CA ASP A 235 15.21 6.39 5.01
C ASP A 235 14.33 5.27 5.56
N SER A 236 14.12 4.24 4.72
CA SER A 236 13.28 3.09 5.07
C SER A 236 13.78 2.32 6.28
N SER A 237 15.10 2.30 6.53
CA SER A 237 15.70 1.60 7.67
C SER A 237 15.35 2.27 9.02
N LEU A 238 14.99 3.55 9.00
CA LEU A 238 14.53 4.30 10.16
C LEU A 238 13.01 4.27 10.32
N VAL A 239 12.28 3.72 9.34
CA VAL A 239 10.82 3.64 9.31
C VAL A 239 10.32 2.25 9.66
N ASP A 240 10.99 1.22 9.11
CA ASP A 240 10.60 -0.18 9.31
C ASP A 240 10.69 -0.59 10.79
N GLY A 241 9.66 -1.28 11.29
CA GLY A 241 9.58 -1.75 12.67
C GLY A 241 9.26 -0.68 13.71
N VAL A 242 9.08 0.59 13.31
CA VAL A 242 8.75 1.67 14.27
C VAL A 242 7.31 1.52 14.75
N THR A 243 7.14 1.54 16.07
CA THR A 243 5.80 1.57 16.70
C THR A 243 5.38 3.02 16.97
N VAL A 244 4.20 3.37 16.48
CA VAL A 244 3.60 4.70 16.63
C VAL A 244 2.36 4.61 17.50
N SER A 245 2.23 5.54 18.45
CA SER A 245 1.05 5.61 19.31
C SER A 245 -0.15 6.25 18.60
N ASN A 246 -1.35 5.96 19.10
CA ASN A 246 -2.58 6.62 18.65
C ASN A 246 -2.53 8.14 18.88
N GLU A 247 -1.89 8.60 19.97
CA GLU A 247 -1.75 10.01 20.29
C GLU A 247 -0.89 10.74 19.25
N THR A 248 0.23 10.14 18.81
CA THR A 248 1.08 10.69 17.74
C THR A 248 0.31 10.78 16.42
N LEU A 249 -0.42 9.70 16.06
CA LEU A 249 -1.23 9.68 14.85
C LEU A 249 -2.35 10.74 14.88
N ASP A 250 -3.06 10.87 15.99
CA ASP A 250 -4.14 11.85 16.16
C ASP A 250 -3.61 13.29 16.13
N CYS A 251 -2.42 13.54 16.72
CA CYS A 251 -1.75 14.84 16.65
C CYS A 251 -1.45 15.22 15.19
N LEU A 252 -0.85 14.32 14.41
CA LEU A 252 -0.57 14.56 13.00
C LEU A 252 -1.86 14.74 12.18
N TYR A 253 -2.89 13.93 12.45
CA TYR A 253 -4.18 14.07 11.79
C TYR A 253 -4.80 15.46 12.02
N ARG A 254 -4.87 15.93 13.26
CA ARG A 254 -5.40 17.27 13.60
C ARG A 254 -4.57 18.38 12.98
N GLN A 255 -3.24 18.27 13.05
CA GLN A 255 -2.35 19.25 12.46
C GLN A 255 -2.58 19.36 10.94
N LEU A 256 -2.56 18.24 10.21
CA LEU A 256 -2.65 18.26 8.76
C LEU A 256 -4.07 18.57 8.26
N SER A 257 -5.10 18.15 8.98
CA SER A 257 -6.49 18.47 8.61
C SER A 257 -6.84 19.95 8.76
N SER A 258 -6.14 20.69 9.61
CA SER A 258 -6.31 22.15 9.79
C SER A 258 -5.48 22.99 8.81
N MET A 259 -4.56 22.36 8.04
CA MET A 259 -3.70 23.06 7.10
C MET A 259 -4.29 23.09 5.69
N PRO A 260 -4.24 24.22 4.96
CA PRO A 260 -4.47 24.25 3.52
C PRO A 260 -3.50 23.32 2.77
N LEU A 261 -3.93 22.80 1.62
CA LEU A 261 -3.11 21.90 0.80
C LEU A 261 -1.76 22.52 0.41
N ALA A 262 -1.76 23.84 0.15
CA ALA A 262 -0.53 24.56 -0.20
C ALA A 262 0.53 24.42 0.92
N ASP A 263 0.13 24.56 2.18
CA ASP A 263 1.03 24.47 3.33
C ASP A 263 1.41 23.01 3.65
N ARG A 264 0.45 22.06 3.49
CA ARG A 264 0.70 20.63 3.67
C ARG A 264 1.81 20.10 2.75
N LYS A 265 1.95 20.63 1.54
CA LYS A 265 3.02 20.25 0.61
C LYS A 265 4.43 20.55 1.11
N HIS A 266 4.55 21.40 2.11
CA HIS A 266 5.83 21.81 2.70
C HIS A 266 6.11 21.16 4.05
N VAL A 267 5.27 20.24 4.49
CA VAL A 267 5.51 19.50 5.75
C VAL A 267 6.70 18.57 5.58
N VAL A 268 7.71 18.75 6.43
CA VAL A 268 8.92 17.93 6.42
C VAL A 268 8.56 16.47 6.69
N GLY A 269 9.08 15.57 5.90
CA GLY A 269 8.77 14.13 5.96
C GLY A 269 7.55 13.69 5.16
N LEU A 270 6.81 14.64 4.54
CA LEU A 270 5.68 14.34 3.67
C LEU A 270 6.05 14.58 2.21
N GLN A 271 5.87 13.57 1.35
CA GLN A 271 5.99 13.77 -0.09
C GLN A 271 4.93 14.79 -0.57
N PRO A 272 5.30 15.87 -1.27
CA PRO A 272 4.37 16.93 -1.69
C PRO A 272 3.17 16.41 -2.49
N GLU A 273 3.37 15.40 -3.33
CA GLU A 273 2.34 14.79 -4.16
C GLU A 273 1.31 13.99 -3.33
N ARG A 274 1.71 13.52 -2.13
CA ARG A 274 0.85 12.81 -1.18
C ARG A 274 0.00 13.75 -0.32
N ALA A 275 0.37 15.02 -0.23
CA ALA A 275 -0.31 16.01 0.63
C ALA A 275 -1.83 16.09 0.39
N SER A 276 -2.27 15.83 -0.84
CA SER A 276 -3.69 15.87 -1.19
C SER A 276 -4.53 14.74 -0.59
N VAL A 277 -3.90 13.61 -0.22
CA VAL A 277 -4.62 12.41 0.26
C VAL A 277 -4.25 11.99 1.68
N ILE A 278 -3.22 12.59 2.27
CA ILE A 278 -2.68 12.16 3.57
C ILE A 278 -3.69 12.28 4.70
N VAL A 279 -4.50 13.36 4.74
CA VAL A 279 -5.51 13.57 5.79
C VAL A 279 -6.50 12.41 5.82
N ALA A 280 -6.97 11.98 4.65
CA ALA A 280 -7.86 10.83 4.54
C ALA A 280 -7.16 9.54 4.99
N GLY A 281 -5.91 9.32 4.57
CA GLY A 281 -5.14 8.16 4.99
C GLY A 281 -4.97 8.05 6.50
N LEU A 282 -4.60 9.16 7.17
CA LEU A 282 -4.48 9.20 8.63
C LEU A 282 -5.83 8.95 9.31
N GLY A 283 -6.92 9.52 8.78
CA GLY A 283 -8.27 9.29 9.29
C GLY A 283 -8.68 7.81 9.20
N ILE A 284 -8.37 7.14 8.09
CA ILE A 284 -8.63 5.69 7.93
C ILE A 284 -7.82 4.88 8.94
N LEU A 285 -6.53 5.19 9.11
CA LEU A 285 -5.67 4.48 10.07
C LEU A 285 -6.14 4.65 11.52
N LEU A 286 -6.61 5.86 11.89
CA LEU A 286 -7.24 6.09 13.20
C LEU A 286 -8.46 5.19 13.41
N GLU A 287 -9.31 5.03 12.39
CA GLU A 287 -10.50 4.18 12.50
C GLU A 287 -10.16 2.68 12.54
N VAL A 288 -9.05 2.25 11.91
CA VAL A 288 -8.53 0.88 12.09
C VAL A 288 -8.15 0.64 13.55
N LEU A 289 -7.41 1.59 14.18
CA LEU A 289 -7.02 1.47 15.59
C LEU A 289 -8.23 1.43 16.52
N VAL A 290 -9.22 2.30 16.28
CA VAL A 290 -10.48 2.34 17.06
C VAL A 290 -11.24 1.03 16.91
N ALA A 291 -11.43 0.54 15.69
CA ALA A 291 -12.18 -0.68 15.41
C ALA A 291 -11.50 -1.95 15.99
N ALA A 292 -10.16 -1.96 16.05
CA ALA A 292 -9.37 -3.03 16.64
C ALA A 292 -9.18 -2.91 18.16
N ASP A 293 -9.65 -1.83 18.79
CA ASP A 293 -9.41 -1.49 20.21
C ASP A 293 -7.91 -1.48 20.58
N CYS A 294 -7.09 -0.93 19.69
CA CYS A 294 -5.63 -0.87 19.84
C CYS A 294 -5.14 0.58 20.01
N LYS A 295 -4.04 0.74 20.76
CA LYS A 295 -3.47 2.06 21.07
C LYS A 295 -2.23 2.44 20.26
N SER A 296 -1.74 1.53 19.44
CA SER A 296 -0.56 1.73 18.62
C SER A 296 -0.56 0.78 17.43
N PHE A 297 0.29 1.09 16.46
CA PHE A 297 0.59 0.22 15.32
C PHE A 297 2.09 0.22 15.05
N THR A 298 2.59 -0.84 14.46
CA THR A 298 3.97 -0.96 13.98
C THR A 298 3.98 -0.74 12.46
N VAL A 299 4.90 0.06 11.96
CA VAL A 299 5.03 0.31 10.51
C VAL A 299 5.93 -0.77 9.91
N SER A 300 5.54 -1.29 8.74
CA SER A 300 6.39 -2.17 7.96
C SER A 300 6.60 -1.64 6.55
N GLU A 301 7.84 -1.76 6.07
CA GLU A 301 8.24 -1.55 4.68
C GLU A 301 7.97 -2.79 3.81
N SER A 302 7.72 -3.93 4.43
CA SER A 302 7.36 -5.16 3.74
C SER A 302 5.85 -5.25 3.55
N ASP A 303 5.43 -5.45 2.30
CA ASP A 303 4.03 -5.41 1.89
C ASP A 303 3.75 -6.37 0.71
N ILE A 304 2.79 -6.01 -0.14
CA ILE A 304 2.40 -6.77 -1.34
C ILE A 304 3.58 -7.09 -2.26
N LEU A 305 4.58 -6.21 -2.39
CA LEU A 305 5.72 -6.41 -3.27
C LEU A 305 6.57 -7.62 -2.83
N GLN A 306 6.86 -7.72 -1.54
CA GLN A 306 7.54 -8.91 -1.00
C GLN A 306 6.67 -10.16 -1.15
N GLY A 307 5.38 -10.03 -0.91
CA GLY A 307 4.41 -11.12 -1.12
C GLY A 307 4.42 -11.67 -2.55
N LEU A 308 4.49 -10.78 -3.54
CA LEU A 308 4.58 -11.12 -4.97
C LEU A 308 5.88 -11.86 -5.30
N ILE A 309 7.03 -11.34 -4.87
CA ILE A 309 8.35 -11.94 -5.13
C ILE A 309 8.43 -13.34 -4.53
N LEU A 310 8.00 -13.50 -3.27
CA LEU A 310 8.00 -14.79 -2.59
C LEU A 310 7.07 -15.80 -3.27
N GLY A 311 5.90 -15.33 -3.73
CA GLY A 311 4.96 -16.16 -4.50
C GLY A 311 5.56 -16.65 -5.81
N ALA A 312 6.22 -15.78 -6.55
CA ALA A 312 6.87 -16.12 -7.81
C ALA A 312 8.06 -17.07 -7.62
N TYR A 313 8.84 -16.86 -6.57
CA TYR A 313 9.98 -17.74 -6.23
C TYR A 313 9.53 -19.17 -5.94
N GLU A 314 8.42 -19.34 -5.20
CA GLU A 314 7.90 -20.69 -4.86
C GLU A 314 7.31 -21.40 -6.08
N GLN A 315 6.64 -20.67 -6.98
CA GLN A 315 6.09 -21.25 -8.23
C GLN A 315 7.19 -21.64 -9.23
N GLY A 316 8.38 -21.06 -9.13
CA GLY A 316 9.52 -21.35 -10.00
C GLY A 316 10.51 -22.38 -9.43
N LYS A 317 10.18 -23.01 -8.30
CA LYS A 317 10.88 -24.18 -7.75
C LYS A 317 10.35 -25.45 -8.36
#